data_a2035029f0318c0cf1f9d40c5fd696cd
#
_entry.id   a2035029f0318c0cf1f9d40c5fd696cd
#
_cell.length_a   1.000
_cell.length_b   1.000
_cell.length_c   1.000
_cell.angle_alpha   90.00
_cell.angle_beta   90.00
_cell.angle_gamma   90.00
#
_symmetry.space_group_name_H-M   'P 1'
#
loop_
_entity.id
_entity.type
_entity.pdbx_description
1 polymer ?
#
loop_
_entity_poly.entity_id
_entity_poly.type
_entity_poly.pdbx_seq_one_letter_code
_entity_poly.pdbx_strand_id
1 'polypeptide(L)'
;VRFFEEHTALQFIDGNAIPDFHGRTEDAALGGRSVCAAPFDGRLLGPRIQQLKTPLHETTFLGMGIAAGADIRHFFNALRAWSSFGYVVKRVVRHLLEVAWHGRGMHLVNGNALVAGLAKSAFDAGVDLRVNTPAVRLITEPTPQGGLSVRGAVVMRDGVEHRIHAKR
;
A
#
# COMPACT_ATOMS: atom_id res chain seq x y z
N VAL A 1 -10.27 -11.56 -1.50
CA VAL A 1 -9.25 -11.69 -2.53
C VAL A 1 -9.90 -11.57 -3.89
N ARG A 2 -10.65 -12.56 -4.38
CA ARG A 2 -11.24 -12.65 -5.72
C ARG A 2 -11.96 -11.37 -6.17
N PHE A 3 -12.83 -10.78 -5.33
CA PHE A 3 -13.53 -9.53 -5.64
C PHE A 3 -12.56 -8.40 -6.03
N PHE A 4 -11.45 -8.22 -5.27
CA PHE A 4 -10.48 -7.17 -5.57
C PHE A 4 -9.71 -7.44 -6.85
N GLU A 5 -9.36 -8.68 -7.14
CA GLU A 5 -8.63 -9.06 -8.37
C GLU A 5 -9.47 -8.87 -9.63
N GLU A 6 -10.78 -9.13 -9.53
CA GLU A 6 -11.71 -8.97 -10.65
C GLU A 6 -12.13 -7.51 -10.91
N HIS A 7 -12.16 -6.65 -9.86
CA HIS A 7 -12.74 -5.31 -9.95
C HIS A 7 -11.73 -4.19 -9.70
N THR A 8 -10.48 -4.50 -9.40
CA THR A 8 -9.45 -3.49 -9.10
C THR A 8 -8.12 -3.81 -9.76
N ALA A 9 -7.20 -2.85 -9.76
CA ALA A 9 -5.83 -3.05 -10.22
C ALA A 9 -4.96 -3.86 -9.23
N LEU A 10 -5.52 -4.27 -8.09
CA LEU A 10 -4.82 -5.01 -7.06
C LEU A 10 -4.80 -6.50 -7.39
N GLN A 11 -3.63 -7.09 -7.30
CA GLN A 11 -3.42 -8.52 -7.44
C GLN A 11 -2.79 -9.07 -6.17
N PHE A 12 -3.03 -10.34 -5.88
CA PHE A 12 -2.47 -11.02 -4.72
C PHE A 12 -1.57 -12.18 -5.14
N ILE A 13 -0.60 -12.47 -4.28
CA ILE A 13 0.26 -13.65 -4.38
C ILE A 13 0.12 -14.47 -3.12
N ASP A 14 0.47 -15.75 -3.24
CA ASP A 14 0.46 -16.69 -2.14
C ASP A 14 1.39 -16.25 -1.00
N GLY A 15 0.83 -16.16 0.20
CA GLY A 15 1.51 -15.89 1.46
C GLY A 15 1.57 -17.13 2.37
N ASN A 16 1.34 -18.32 1.84
CA ASN A 16 1.19 -19.57 2.62
C ASN A 16 2.41 -19.91 3.50
N ALA A 17 3.61 -19.41 3.17
CA ALA A 17 4.81 -19.59 3.98
C ALA A 17 4.93 -18.57 5.13
N ILE A 18 3.95 -17.69 5.31
CA ILE A 18 3.96 -16.67 6.37
C ILE A 18 3.13 -17.20 7.55
N PRO A 19 3.76 -17.42 8.74
CA PRO A 19 3.05 -17.86 9.92
C PRO A 19 2.14 -16.76 10.48
N ASP A 20 1.19 -17.17 11.32
CA ASP A 20 0.39 -16.22 12.09
C ASP A 20 1.27 -15.37 13.00
N PHE A 21 0.97 -14.06 13.11
CA PHE A 21 1.77 -13.12 13.92
C PHE A 21 1.82 -13.49 15.40
N HIS A 22 0.77 -14.09 15.93
CA HIS A 22 0.69 -14.59 17.31
C HIS A 22 0.93 -16.11 17.36
N GLY A 23 2.04 -16.59 16.81
CA GLY A 23 2.37 -18.01 16.66
C GLY A 23 2.48 -18.85 17.95
N ARG A 24 2.26 -18.24 19.13
CA ARG A 24 2.22 -18.93 20.43
C ARG A 24 0.80 -19.10 20.98
N THR A 25 -0.22 -18.61 20.30
CA THR A 25 -1.62 -18.82 20.68
C THR A 25 -2.08 -20.20 20.25
N GLU A 26 -3.04 -20.74 20.97
CA GLU A 26 -3.75 -21.96 20.57
C GLU A 26 -4.31 -21.77 19.15
N ASP A 27 -4.26 -22.78 18.32
CA ASP A 27 -4.66 -22.77 16.90
C ASP A 27 -3.85 -21.85 15.96
N ALA A 28 -2.72 -21.30 16.38
CA ALA A 28 -1.85 -20.55 15.50
C ALA A 28 -1.30 -21.45 14.38
N ALA A 29 -1.44 -21.01 13.13
CA ALA A 29 -0.92 -21.74 11.98
C ALA A 29 0.49 -21.27 11.60
N LEU A 30 1.31 -22.22 11.16
CA LEU A 30 2.65 -21.96 10.61
C LEU A 30 2.60 -21.42 9.18
N GLY A 31 1.40 -21.33 8.61
CA GLY A 31 1.16 -20.81 7.26
C GLY A 31 -0.26 -21.12 6.78
N GLY A 32 -0.53 -20.88 5.49
CA GLY A 32 -1.79 -21.23 4.83
C GLY A 32 -2.94 -20.24 5.03
N ARG A 33 -2.74 -19.12 5.75
CA ARG A 33 -3.80 -18.15 6.06
C ARG A 33 -3.53 -16.74 5.52
N SER A 34 -2.37 -16.52 4.91
CA SER A 34 -1.94 -15.20 4.47
C SER A 34 -1.94 -15.07 2.95
N VAL A 35 -2.26 -13.87 2.47
CA VAL A 35 -2.01 -13.43 1.10
C VAL A 35 -1.20 -12.15 1.15
N CYS A 36 -0.33 -11.96 0.17
CA CYS A 36 0.45 -10.73 0.00
C CYS A 36 -0.03 -9.97 -1.23
N ALA A 37 0.00 -8.64 -1.17
CA ALA A 37 -0.17 -7.87 -2.40
C ALA A 37 0.98 -8.20 -3.36
N ALA A 38 0.64 -8.48 -4.61
CA ALA A 38 1.63 -8.63 -5.67
C ALA A 38 2.41 -7.33 -5.84
N PRO A 39 3.69 -7.38 -6.25
CA PRO A 39 4.44 -6.17 -6.55
C PRO A 39 3.71 -5.31 -7.59
N PHE A 40 3.67 -4.00 -7.33
CA PHE A 40 2.96 -3.03 -8.18
C PHE A 40 3.97 -2.09 -8.85
N ASP A 41 3.75 -1.81 -10.14
CA ASP A 41 4.55 -0.81 -10.86
C ASP A 41 4.04 0.60 -10.58
N GLY A 42 4.78 1.37 -9.79
CA GLY A 42 4.42 2.73 -9.41
C GLY A 42 4.23 3.69 -10.59
N ARG A 43 4.82 3.40 -11.74
CA ARG A 43 4.65 4.18 -12.97
C ARG A 43 3.20 4.24 -13.45
N LEU A 44 2.40 3.23 -13.12
CA LEU A 44 0.97 3.18 -13.44
C LEU A 44 0.13 4.25 -12.73
N LEU A 45 0.66 4.85 -11.66
CA LEU A 45 0.02 5.99 -10.98
C LEU A 45 0.33 7.34 -11.65
N GLY A 46 1.30 7.39 -12.58
CA GLY A 46 1.75 8.63 -13.20
C GLY A 46 2.16 9.67 -12.16
N PRO A 47 1.84 10.97 -12.33
CA PRO A 47 2.19 12.02 -11.37
C PRO A 47 1.59 11.81 -9.98
N ARG A 48 0.49 11.06 -9.88
CA ARG A 48 -0.20 10.77 -8.61
C ARG A 48 0.60 9.87 -7.66
N ILE A 49 1.69 9.24 -8.13
CA ILE A 49 2.64 8.49 -7.28
C ILE A 49 3.19 9.36 -6.14
N GLN A 50 3.25 10.67 -6.32
CA GLN A 50 3.70 11.61 -5.28
C GLN A 50 2.73 11.73 -4.10
N GLN A 51 1.48 11.32 -4.27
CA GLN A 51 0.49 11.24 -3.18
C GLN A 51 0.69 10.00 -2.31
N LEU A 52 1.42 9.00 -2.83
CA LEU A 52 1.73 7.78 -2.08
C LEU A 52 2.97 8.01 -1.22
N LYS A 53 2.81 7.81 0.10
CA LYS A 53 3.91 7.90 1.05
C LYS A 53 4.99 6.85 0.72
N THR A 54 6.25 7.21 0.90
CA THR A 54 7.36 6.27 0.79
C THR A 54 7.24 5.16 1.86
N PRO A 55 7.78 3.96 1.61
CA PRO A 55 7.82 2.91 2.64
C PRO A 55 8.59 3.38 3.87
N LEU A 56 8.30 2.78 5.02
CA LEU A 56 9.02 3.05 6.26
C LEU A 56 10.51 2.71 6.07
N HIS A 57 11.38 3.61 6.49
CA HIS A 57 12.83 3.45 6.35
C HIS A 57 13.33 2.13 6.94
N GLU A 58 12.79 1.74 8.10
CA GLU A 58 13.14 0.53 8.85
C GLU A 58 12.81 -0.77 8.09
N THR A 59 11.91 -0.71 7.12
CA THR A 59 11.50 -1.87 6.29
C THR A 59 12.12 -1.86 4.91
N THR A 60 13.14 -1.01 4.70
CA THR A 60 13.78 -0.82 3.39
C THR A 60 15.28 -1.13 3.45
N PHE A 61 15.83 -1.46 2.30
CA PHE A 61 17.29 -1.49 2.06
C PHE A 61 17.63 -0.39 1.05
N LEU A 62 18.42 0.59 1.45
CA LEU A 62 18.70 1.79 0.65
C LEU A 62 17.44 2.52 0.13
N GLY A 63 16.38 2.52 0.92
CA GLY A 63 15.07 3.09 0.51
C GLY A 63 14.22 2.19 -0.41
N MET A 64 14.74 1.02 -0.78
CA MET A 64 14.04 0.02 -1.58
C MET A 64 13.24 -0.93 -0.68
N GLY A 65 11.94 -1.06 -0.91
CA GLY A 65 11.12 -2.06 -0.23
C GLY A 65 11.53 -3.48 -0.62
N ILE A 66 11.58 -4.37 0.37
CA ILE A 66 11.84 -5.80 0.17
C ILE A 66 10.53 -6.55 0.39
N ALA A 67 10.11 -7.34 -0.59
CA ALA A 67 8.90 -8.16 -0.46
C ALA A 67 9.12 -9.32 0.51
N ALA A 68 8.09 -9.67 1.26
CA ALA A 68 8.08 -10.89 2.06
C ALA A 68 8.24 -12.14 1.18
N GLY A 69 8.74 -13.22 1.73
CA GLY A 69 8.89 -14.49 1.03
C GLY A 69 10.20 -14.62 0.24
N ALA A 70 10.11 -14.86 -1.06
CA ALA A 70 11.29 -15.18 -1.89
C ALA A 70 12.29 -14.03 -1.99
N ASP A 71 11.81 -12.78 -2.07
CA ASP A 71 12.64 -11.59 -2.20
C ASP A 71 13.57 -11.45 -0.98
N ILE A 72 13.00 -11.45 0.23
CA ILE A 72 13.77 -11.35 1.48
C ILE A 72 14.79 -12.48 1.65
N ARG A 73 14.45 -13.71 1.18
CA ARG A 73 15.36 -14.86 1.21
C ARG A 73 16.63 -14.61 0.39
N HIS A 74 16.50 -13.99 -0.79
CA HIS A 74 17.66 -13.61 -1.60
C HIS A 74 18.54 -12.57 -0.91
N PHE A 75 17.94 -11.59 -0.20
CA PHE A 75 18.71 -10.61 0.56
C PHE A 75 19.51 -11.25 1.70
N PHE A 76 18.91 -12.18 2.46
CA PHE A 76 19.64 -12.91 3.51
C PHE A 76 20.74 -13.85 3.00
N ASN A 77 20.61 -14.36 1.79
CA ASN A 77 21.56 -15.27 1.18
C ASN A 77 22.51 -14.59 0.16
N ALA A 78 22.51 -13.27 0.08
CA ALA A 78 23.26 -12.52 -0.92
C ALA A 78 24.78 -12.84 -0.90
N LEU A 79 25.36 -13.05 0.29
CA LEU A 79 26.79 -13.39 0.45
C LEU A 79 27.05 -14.91 0.50
N ARG A 80 26.03 -15.74 0.36
CA ARG A 80 26.14 -17.22 0.46
C ARG A 80 25.88 -17.94 -0.85
N ALA A 81 25.21 -17.29 -1.80
CA ALA A 81 24.87 -17.92 -3.08
C ALA A 81 24.98 -16.90 -4.22
N TRP A 82 25.69 -17.24 -5.28
CA TRP A 82 25.87 -16.38 -6.45
C TRP A 82 24.56 -15.97 -7.14
N SER A 83 23.57 -16.86 -7.15
CA SER A 83 22.23 -16.55 -7.67
C SER A 83 21.53 -15.47 -6.86
N SER A 84 21.66 -15.52 -5.52
CA SER A 84 21.09 -14.50 -4.63
C SER A 84 21.86 -13.19 -4.74
N PHE A 85 23.17 -13.23 -4.85
CA PHE A 85 23.99 -12.06 -5.10
C PHE A 85 23.57 -11.33 -6.38
N GLY A 86 23.52 -12.05 -7.51
CA GLY A 86 23.08 -11.49 -8.78
C GLY A 86 21.66 -10.90 -8.74
N TYR A 87 20.74 -11.57 -8.02
CA TYR A 87 19.40 -11.06 -7.80
C TYR A 87 19.40 -9.72 -7.05
N VAL A 88 20.13 -9.65 -5.93
CA VAL A 88 20.22 -8.42 -5.12
C VAL A 88 20.87 -7.29 -5.89
N VAL A 89 21.97 -7.54 -6.59
CA VAL A 89 22.63 -6.53 -7.44
C VAL A 89 21.66 -5.99 -8.48
N LYS A 90 20.94 -6.86 -9.21
CA LYS A 90 19.93 -6.45 -10.20
C LYS A 90 18.84 -5.58 -9.56
N ARG A 91 18.35 -5.94 -8.38
CA ARG A 91 17.33 -5.18 -7.66
C ARG A 91 17.84 -3.80 -7.25
N VAL A 92 19.05 -3.72 -6.70
CA VAL A 92 19.67 -2.46 -6.26
C VAL A 92 19.94 -1.54 -7.45
N VAL A 93 20.56 -2.05 -8.52
CA VAL A 93 20.85 -1.25 -9.72
C VAL A 93 19.54 -0.70 -10.31
N ARG A 94 18.52 -1.55 -10.45
CA ARG A 94 17.20 -1.10 -10.93
C ARG A 94 16.62 0.00 -10.04
N HIS A 95 16.68 -0.17 -8.72
CA HIS A 95 16.18 0.82 -7.76
C HIS A 95 16.92 2.16 -7.89
N LEU A 96 18.25 2.13 -7.98
CA LEU A 96 19.06 3.35 -8.14
C LEU A 96 18.72 4.09 -9.45
N LEU A 97 18.53 3.35 -10.55
CA LEU A 97 18.09 3.92 -11.81
C LEU A 97 16.68 4.54 -11.71
N GLU A 98 15.75 3.85 -11.03
CA GLU A 98 14.40 4.37 -10.78
C GLU A 98 14.43 5.65 -9.93
N VAL A 99 15.26 5.69 -8.89
CA VAL A 99 15.43 6.88 -8.05
C VAL A 99 16.04 8.04 -8.86
N ALA A 100 17.06 7.78 -9.68
CA ALA A 100 17.69 8.80 -10.52
C ALA A 100 16.72 9.39 -11.54
N TRP A 101 15.82 8.56 -12.11
CA TRP A 101 14.88 8.99 -13.16
C TRP A 101 13.57 9.55 -12.64
N HIS A 102 13.05 8.99 -11.55
CA HIS A 102 11.71 9.28 -11.03
C HIS A 102 11.70 9.92 -9.65
N GLY A 103 12.88 10.10 -9.03
CA GLY A 103 13.01 10.60 -7.66
C GLY A 103 12.65 9.59 -6.56
N ARG A 104 12.21 8.38 -6.93
CA ARG A 104 11.85 7.29 -6.00
C ARG A 104 11.80 5.93 -6.69
N GLY A 105 11.87 4.85 -5.90
CA GLY A 105 11.67 3.50 -6.43
C GLY A 105 10.25 3.29 -6.95
N MET A 106 10.12 2.69 -8.12
CA MET A 106 8.86 2.40 -8.79
C MET A 106 8.38 0.97 -8.58
N HIS A 107 9.26 0.07 -8.15
CA HIS A 107 8.88 -1.29 -7.78
C HIS A 107 8.33 -1.32 -6.36
N LEU A 108 7.01 -1.20 -6.24
CA LEU A 108 6.30 -1.14 -4.96
C LEU A 108 5.98 -2.56 -4.48
N VAL A 109 6.15 -2.80 -3.18
CA VAL A 109 5.89 -4.11 -2.55
C VAL A 109 5.13 -3.94 -1.24
N ASN A 110 4.62 -5.02 -0.69
CA ASN A 110 3.91 -5.07 0.61
C ASN A 110 2.79 -4.01 0.70
N GLY A 111 2.72 -3.26 1.79
CA GLY A 111 1.70 -2.24 2.02
C GLY A 111 1.68 -1.13 0.94
N ASN A 112 2.84 -0.75 0.39
CA ASN A 112 2.89 0.22 -0.70
C ASN A 112 2.26 -0.32 -2.00
N ALA A 113 2.45 -1.60 -2.31
CA ALA A 113 1.80 -2.23 -3.46
C ALA A 113 0.28 -2.30 -3.27
N LEU A 114 -0.16 -2.68 -2.05
CA LEU A 114 -1.59 -2.72 -1.69
C LEU A 114 -2.26 -1.35 -1.88
N VAL A 115 -1.68 -0.31 -1.27
CA VAL A 115 -2.23 1.05 -1.35
C VAL A 115 -2.16 1.60 -2.78
N ALA A 116 -1.08 1.32 -3.51
CA ALA A 116 -0.95 1.76 -4.91
C ALA A 116 -2.00 1.12 -5.82
N GLY A 117 -2.25 -0.19 -5.69
CA GLY A 117 -3.28 -0.88 -6.47
C GLY A 117 -4.68 -0.36 -6.18
N LEU A 118 -5.01 -0.13 -4.90
CA LEU A 118 -6.30 0.46 -4.51
C LEU A 118 -6.42 1.92 -4.96
N ALA A 119 -5.36 2.74 -4.82
CA ALA A 119 -5.34 4.11 -5.29
C ALA A 119 -5.54 4.20 -6.81
N LYS A 120 -4.86 3.34 -7.58
CA LYS A 120 -5.05 3.25 -9.04
C LYS A 120 -6.51 2.98 -9.37
N SER A 121 -7.13 2.02 -8.71
CA SER A 121 -8.54 1.66 -8.93
C SER A 121 -9.49 2.80 -8.56
N ALA A 122 -9.22 3.50 -7.44
CA ALA A 122 -9.99 4.67 -7.04
C ALA A 122 -9.89 5.80 -8.09
N PHE A 123 -8.68 6.05 -8.61
CA PHE A 123 -8.47 7.06 -9.65
C PHE A 123 -9.16 6.69 -10.97
N ASP A 124 -9.12 5.42 -11.35
CA ASP A 124 -9.79 4.92 -12.57
C ASP A 124 -11.32 5.02 -12.43
N ALA A 125 -11.84 4.87 -11.22
CA ALA A 125 -13.25 5.09 -10.89
C ALA A 125 -13.65 6.58 -10.75
N GLY A 126 -12.71 7.52 -10.96
CA GLY A 126 -12.97 8.95 -10.86
C GLY A 126 -13.08 9.49 -9.43
N VAL A 127 -12.57 8.76 -8.44
CA VAL A 127 -12.55 9.22 -7.04
C VAL A 127 -11.58 10.39 -6.88
N ASP A 128 -12.06 11.48 -6.28
CA ASP A 128 -11.24 12.64 -5.89
C ASP A 128 -10.55 12.37 -4.54
N LEU A 129 -9.34 11.82 -4.60
CA LEU A 129 -8.53 11.54 -3.42
C LEU A 129 -7.77 12.82 -3.00
N ARG A 130 -8.10 13.34 -1.82
CA ARG A 130 -7.50 14.54 -1.25
C ARG A 130 -6.53 14.18 -0.15
N VAL A 131 -5.23 14.31 -0.42
CA VAL A 131 -4.17 14.16 0.59
C VAL A 131 -3.98 15.46 1.38
N ASN A 132 -3.33 15.38 2.56
CA ASN A 132 -3.10 16.53 3.44
C ASN A 132 -4.39 17.29 3.82
N THR A 133 -5.51 16.59 3.86
CA THR A 133 -6.84 17.14 4.11
C THR A 133 -7.51 16.36 5.25
N PRO A 134 -7.05 16.51 6.50
CA PRO A 134 -7.60 15.76 7.63
C PRO A 134 -9.05 16.14 7.89
N ALA A 135 -9.89 15.15 8.19
CA ALA A 135 -11.23 15.38 8.70
C ALA A 135 -11.16 15.82 10.16
N VAL A 136 -11.78 16.95 10.47
CA VAL A 136 -11.78 17.56 11.82
C VAL A 136 -13.02 17.12 12.59
N ARG A 137 -14.19 17.09 11.94
CA ARG A 137 -15.45 16.67 12.55
C ARG A 137 -16.45 16.21 11.49
N LEU A 138 -17.41 15.39 11.89
CA LEU A 138 -18.52 14.99 11.04
C LEU A 138 -19.62 16.05 11.05
N ILE A 139 -20.30 16.20 9.93
CA ILE A 139 -21.55 16.97 9.82
C ILE A 139 -22.68 15.97 10.00
N THR A 140 -23.48 16.14 11.04
CA THR A 140 -24.56 15.23 11.40
C THR A 140 -25.90 15.97 11.46
N GLU A 141 -26.98 15.24 11.15
CA GLU A 141 -28.36 15.71 11.29
C GLU A 141 -29.17 14.71 12.12
N PRO A 142 -30.13 15.17 12.93
CA PRO A 142 -31.04 14.29 13.64
C PRO A 142 -31.88 13.46 12.67
N THR A 143 -32.12 12.20 13.00
CA THR A 143 -33.04 11.33 12.27
C THR A 143 -34.38 11.28 12.95
N PRO A 144 -35.48 11.02 12.21
CA PRO A 144 -36.85 10.88 12.81
C PRO A 144 -36.92 9.78 13.89
N GLN A 145 -36.00 8.80 13.86
CA GLN A 145 -35.94 7.70 14.82
C GLN A 145 -35.09 8.03 16.06
N GLY A 146 -34.67 9.31 16.26
CA GLY A 146 -33.93 9.76 17.43
C GLY A 146 -32.42 9.50 17.37
N GLY A 147 -31.87 9.12 16.20
CA GLY A 147 -30.45 8.95 15.96
C GLY A 147 -29.81 10.14 15.24
N LEU A 148 -28.54 9.99 14.86
CA LEU A 148 -27.79 10.94 14.02
C LEU A 148 -27.47 10.29 12.67
N SER A 149 -27.67 11.02 11.59
CA SER A 149 -27.24 10.66 10.24
C SER A 149 -26.04 11.52 9.85
N VAL A 150 -24.96 10.90 9.35
CA VAL A 150 -23.82 11.63 8.82
C VAL A 150 -24.18 12.19 7.44
N ARG A 151 -23.97 13.50 7.25
CA ARG A 151 -24.24 14.21 5.99
C ARG A 151 -22.98 14.76 5.33
N GLY A 152 -21.84 14.59 5.97
CA GLY A 152 -20.57 15.05 5.43
C GLY A 152 -19.50 15.16 6.50
N ALA A 153 -18.45 15.89 6.16
CA ALA A 153 -17.36 16.18 7.07
C ALA A 153 -16.85 17.61 6.91
N VAL A 154 -16.33 18.17 7.98
CA VAL A 154 -15.50 19.36 7.93
C VAL A 154 -14.05 18.90 7.86
N VAL A 155 -13.31 19.39 6.87
CA VAL A 155 -11.91 19.06 6.63
C VAL A 155 -11.07 20.31 6.73
N MET A 156 -9.81 20.15 7.10
CA MET A 156 -8.83 21.23 7.12
C MET A 156 -7.95 21.16 5.88
N ARG A 157 -7.84 22.24 5.15
CA ARG A 157 -6.91 22.37 4.02
C ARG A 157 -6.25 23.74 4.04
N ASP A 158 -4.93 23.77 4.00
CA ASP A 158 -4.13 25.01 4.01
C ASP A 158 -4.50 25.95 5.18
N GLY A 159 -4.81 25.39 6.34
CA GLY A 159 -5.23 26.13 7.53
C GLY A 159 -6.68 26.64 7.53
N VAL A 160 -7.47 26.30 6.49
CA VAL A 160 -8.86 26.73 6.34
C VAL A 160 -9.80 25.53 6.46
N GLU A 161 -10.90 25.71 7.20
CA GLU A 161 -11.98 24.71 7.26
C GLU A 161 -12.83 24.74 5.98
N HIS A 162 -13.03 23.56 5.40
CA HIS A 162 -13.94 23.32 4.27
C HIS A 162 -15.03 22.32 4.67
N ARG A 163 -16.25 22.60 4.29
CA ARG A 163 -17.38 21.68 4.51
C ARG A 163 -17.60 20.84 3.24
N ILE A 164 -17.54 19.53 3.39
CA ILE A 164 -17.83 18.58 2.31
C ILE A 164 -19.11 17.86 2.66
N HIS A 165 -20.12 17.99 1.84
CA HIS A 165 -21.40 17.29 1.99
C HIS A 165 -21.40 16.03 1.12
N ALA A 166 -21.98 14.94 1.65
CA ALA A 166 -22.18 13.70 0.94
C ALA A 166 -23.70 13.39 0.87
N LYS A 167 -24.11 12.79 -0.22
CA LYS A 167 -25.51 12.37 -0.41
C LYS A 167 -25.84 11.12 0.39
N ARG A 168 -24.83 10.26 0.63
CA ARG A 168 -24.89 9.01 1.41
C ARG A 168 -23.56 8.79 2.11
#